data_514ac33c623225e12e4de0c6b3b647c2
#
_entry.id   514ac33c623225e12e4de0c6b3b647c2
#
_cell.length_a   1.000
_cell.length_b   1.000
_cell.length_c   1.000
_cell.angle_alpha   90.00
_cell.angle_beta   90.00
_cell.angle_gamma   90.00
#
_symmetry.space_group_name_H-M   'P 1'
#
loop_
_entity.id
_entity.type
_entity.pdbx_description
1 polymer ?
#
loop_
_entity_poly.entity_id
_entity_poly.type
_entity_poly.pdbx_seq_one_letter_code
_entity_poly.pdbx_strand_id
1 'polypeptide(L)'
;VNRILNVQWPIKILLAHPQAPFLQQDKFTIAADCVAFSSDNYGKMVGKDEGVVIGCPLLEDPDKMMSKLALMIKETSANNINVYTMEVPCCHAIHMMVEKAINEAGKDNINKNNYIVRVSSGEIEPYKPGVIDDSMIDKERKVHGHGHGNDHAC
;
A
#
# COMPACT_ATOMS: atom_id res chain seq x y z
N VAL A 1 -16.78 -10.33 -21.86
CA VAL A 1 -15.87 -9.64 -20.96
C VAL A 1 -14.53 -10.33 -20.99
N ASN A 2 -13.57 -9.66 -21.52
CA ASN A 2 -12.22 -10.17 -21.68
C ASN A 2 -11.53 -10.30 -20.32
N ARG A 3 -11.48 -11.50 -19.78
CA ARG A 3 -10.70 -11.80 -18.58
C ARG A 3 -9.20 -11.45 -18.74
N ILE A 4 -8.74 -11.35 -19.98
CA ILE A 4 -7.36 -10.97 -20.29
C ILE A 4 -7.04 -9.54 -19.82
N LEU A 5 -8.03 -8.66 -19.78
CA LEU A 5 -7.87 -7.29 -19.29
C LEU A 5 -7.76 -7.18 -17.77
N ASN A 6 -8.03 -8.27 -17.06
CA ASN A 6 -7.97 -8.32 -15.60
C ASN A 6 -6.65 -8.89 -15.06
N VAL A 7 -5.65 -9.05 -15.91
CA VAL A 7 -4.34 -9.48 -15.46
C VAL A 7 -3.67 -8.33 -14.71
N GLN A 8 -3.42 -8.57 -13.44
CA GLN A 8 -2.73 -7.65 -12.52
C GLN A 8 -1.21 -7.90 -12.61
N TRP A 9 -0.60 -7.51 -13.72
CA TRP A 9 0.83 -7.69 -13.93
C TRP A 9 1.40 -6.56 -14.81
N PRO A 10 2.58 -6.01 -14.48
CA PRO A 10 3.31 -6.19 -13.23
C PRO A 10 2.57 -5.62 -12.03
N ILE A 11 2.67 -6.29 -10.86
CA ILE A 11 1.95 -5.89 -9.65
C ILE A 11 2.79 -5.00 -8.72
N LYS A 12 4.12 -5.10 -8.78
CA LYS A 12 5.00 -4.29 -7.93
C LYS A 12 4.95 -2.81 -8.32
N ILE A 13 4.87 -1.93 -7.35
CA ILE A 13 4.81 -0.48 -7.55
C ILE A 13 5.92 0.01 -8.49
N LEU A 14 7.16 -0.42 -8.26
CA LEU A 14 8.28 0.04 -9.07
C LEU A 14 8.30 -0.50 -10.50
N LEU A 15 7.57 -1.57 -10.77
CA LEU A 15 7.54 -2.22 -12.10
C LEU A 15 6.30 -1.82 -12.92
N ALA A 16 5.19 -1.50 -12.27
CA ALA A 16 3.96 -1.20 -12.96
C ALA A 16 4.04 0.16 -13.68
N HIS A 17 3.50 0.22 -14.89
CA HIS A 17 3.41 1.48 -15.60
C HIS A 17 2.28 2.35 -15.02
N PRO A 18 2.51 3.66 -14.77
CA PRO A 18 1.49 4.53 -14.17
C PRO A 18 0.17 4.61 -14.95
N GLN A 19 0.21 4.37 -16.24
CA GLN A 19 -0.97 4.36 -17.11
C GLN A 19 -1.48 2.95 -17.44
N ALA A 20 -1.04 1.95 -16.68
CA ALA A 20 -1.48 0.57 -16.93
C ALA A 20 -3.00 0.44 -16.92
N PRO A 21 -3.60 -0.34 -17.84
CA PRO A 21 -5.05 -0.47 -17.92
C PRO A 21 -5.71 -0.93 -16.63
N PHE A 22 -5.06 -1.80 -15.86
CA PHE A 22 -5.61 -2.28 -14.59
C PHE A 22 -5.66 -1.20 -13.51
N LEU A 23 -4.93 -0.10 -13.65
CA LEU A 23 -5.01 1.04 -12.75
C LEU A 23 -6.14 2.03 -13.12
N GLN A 24 -6.78 1.83 -14.26
CA GLN A 24 -7.89 2.65 -14.74
C GLN A 24 -9.24 2.05 -14.35
N GLN A 25 -9.33 1.56 -13.13
CA GLN A 25 -10.55 1.04 -12.53
C GLN A 25 -11.13 2.08 -11.56
N ASP A 26 -12.35 1.84 -11.07
CA ASP A 26 -12.97 2.73 -10.09
C ASP A 26 -12.25 2.73 -8.74
N LYS A 27 -11.61 1.61 -8.41
CA LYS A 27 -10.83 1.45 -7.19
C LYS A 27 -9.37 1.14 -7.51
N PHE A 28 -8.49 1.80 -6.78
CA PHE A 28 -7.05 1.57 -6.84
C PHE A 28 -6.57 1.13 -5.46
N THR A 29 -6.05 -0.08 -5.38
CA THR A 29 -5.60 -0.69 -4.13
C THR A 29 -4.08 -0.73 -4.06
N ILE A 30 -3.54 -0.23 -2.97
CA ILE A 30 -2.12 -0.24 -2.65
C ILE A 30 -1.93 -1.08 -1.41
N ALA A 31 -1.11 -2.12 -1.48
CA ALA A 31 -0.91 -3.03 -0.36
C ALA A 31 0.57 -3.29 -0.09
N ALA A 32 0.88 -3.59 1.16
CA ALA A 32 2.18 -4.12 1.53
C ALA A 32 2.34 -5.54 0.96
N ASP A 33 3.57 -5.91 0.59
CA ASP A 33 3.87 -7.23 0.01
C ASP A 33 3.34 -8.40 0.86
N CYS A 34 3.41 -8.26 2.18
CA CYS A 34 3.02 -9.33 3.10
C CYS A 34 1.51 -9.55 3.21
N VAL A 35 0.68 -8.60 2.80
CA VAL A 35 -0.77 -8.64 3.04
C VAL A 35 -1.46 -9.80 2.32
N ALA A 36 -1.15 -9.99 1.05
CA ALA A 36 -1.87 -10.94 0.19
C ALA A 36 -1.80 -12.39 0.68
N PHE A 37 -0.67 -12.78 1.27
CA PHE A 37 -0.44 -14.14 1.75
C PHE A 37 -0.62 -14.30 3.26
N SER A 38 -0.76 -13.19 3.99
CA SER A 38 -0.94 -13.23 5.44
C SER A 38 -2.41 -13.28 5.87
N SER A 39 -3.32 -13.03 4.95
CA SER A 39 -4.75 -13.01 5.26
C SER A 39 -5.60 -13.48 4.08
N ASP A 40 -6.39 -14.52 4.32
CA ASP A 40 -7.41 -14.97 3.35
C ASP A 40 -8.48 -13.90 3.12
N ASN A 41 -8.69 -13.03 4.10
CA ASN A 41 -9.69 -11.96 4.01
C ASN A 41 -9.32 -10.91 2.96
N TYR A 42 -8.04 -10.69 2.71
CA TYR A 42 -7.60 -9.76 1.69
C TYR A 42 -8.15 -10.12 0.31
N GLY A 43 -8.03 -11.39 -0.08
CA GLY A 43 -8.55 -11.86 -1.37
C GLY A 43 -10.06 -11.77 -1.51
N LYS A 44 -10.79 -11.73 -0.37
CA LYS A 44 -12.24 -11.54 -0.35
C LYS A 44 -12.64 -10.08 -0.45
N MET A 45 -11.82 -9.18 0.08
CA MET A 45 -12.10 -7.74 0.09
C MET A 45 -11.71 -7.05 -1.21
N VAL A 46 -10.62 -7.51 -1.83
CA VAL A 46 -10.17 -6.96 -3.12
C VAL A 46 -11.03 -7.52 -4.23
N GLY A 47 -11.85 -6.68 -4.80
CA GLY A 47 -12.75 -7.06 -5.88
C GLY A 47 -12.05 -7.24 -7.21
N LYS A 48 -12.77 -7.84 -8.15
CA LYS A 48 -12.27 -8.05 -9.53
C LYS A 48 -12.06 -6.75 -10.31
N ASP A 49 -12.72 -5.69 -9.88
CA ASP A 49 -12.70 -4.38 -10.54
C ASP A 49 -11.74 -3.39 -9.85
N GLU A 50 -10.79 -3.92 -9.09
CA GLU A 50 -9.77 -3.12 -8.44
C GLU A 50 -8.41 -3.29 -9.11
N GLY A 51 -7.73 -2.18 -9.39
CA GLY A 51 -6.33 -2.20 -9.76
C GLY A 51 -5.47 -2.34 -8.52
N VAL A 52 -4.57 -3.32 -8.47
CA VAL A 52 -3.74 -3.60 -7.29
C VAL A 52 -2.27 -3.41 -7.61
N VAL A 53 -1.57 -2.70 -6.74
CA VAL A 53 -0.10 -2.68 -6.71
C VAL A 53 0.40 -2.97 -5.31
N ILE A 54 1.55 -3.59 -5.21
CA ILE A 54 2.17 -3.94 -3.93
C ILE A 54 3.60 -3.43 -3.83
N GLY A 55 4.09 -3.27 -2.61
CA GLY A 55 5.46 -2.86 -2.35
C GLY A 55 5.83 -3.01 -0.88
N CYS A 56 7.12 -2.92 -0.62
CA CYS A 56 7.68 -2.97 0.73
C CYS A 56 8.72 -1.86 0.90
N PRO A 57 8.44 -0.82 1.71
CA PRO A 57 9.37 0.28 1.90
C PRO A 57 10.69 -0.12 2.56
N LEU A 58 10.72 -1.28 3.22
CA LEU A 58 11.93 -1.81 3.84
C LEU A 58 12.88 -2.46 2.83
N LEU A 59 12.32 -3.12 1.80
CA LEU A 59 13.09 -3.86 0.79
C LEU A 59 13.31 -3.07 -0.49
N GLU A 60 12.52 -2.05 -0.72
CA GLU A 60 12.58 -1.21 -1.92
C GLU A 60 12.93 0.22 -1.52
N ASP A 61 13.45 0.99 -2.46
CA ASP A 61 13.77 2.41 -2.24
C ASP A 61 12.50 3.22 -1.97
N PRO A 62 12.31 3.79 -0.76
CA PRO A 62 11.11 4.53 -0.42
C PRO A 62 10.88 5.77 -1.28
N ASP A 63 11.94 6.46 -1.68
CA ASP A 63 11.82 7.67 -2.51
C ASP A 63 11.34 7.33 -3.91
N LYS A 64 11.82 6.24 -4.48
CA LYS A 64 11.34 5.73 -5.77
C LYS A 64 9.89 5.27 -5.70
N MET A 65 9.53 4.57 -4.61
CA MET A 65 8.15 4.17 -4.37
C MET A 65 7.23 5.39 -4.29
N MET A 66 7.62 6.40 -3.54
CA MET A 66 6.86 7.63 -3.36
C MET A 66 6.63 8.33 -4.71
N SER A 67 7.68 8.51 -5.48
CA SER A 67 7.62 9.15 -6.79
C SER A 67 6.71 8.37 -7.75
N LYS A 68 6.81 7.06 -7.74
CA LYS A 68 5.99 6.20 -8.59
C LYS A 68 4.51 6.23 -8.18
N LEU A 69 4.23 6.18 -6.89
CA LEU A 69 2.87 6.30 -6.37
C LEU A 69 2.24 7.64 -6.74
N ALA A 70 2.98 8.73 -6.66
CA ALA A 70 2.50 10.05 -7.08
C ALA A 70 2.10 10.07 -8.56
N LEU A 71 2.92 9.46 -9.43
CA LEU A 71 2.60 9.32 -10.85
C LEU A 71 1.36 8.44 -11.09
N MET A 72 1.27 7.31 -10.41
CA MET A 72 0.12 6.40 -10.53
C MET A 72 -1.18 7.09 -10.10
N ILE A 73 -1.16 7.80 -8.99
CA ILE A 73 -2.32 8.51 -8.47
C ILE A 73 -2.72 9.68 -9.38
N LYS A 74 -1.74 10.35 -9.97
CA LYS A 74 -2.00 11.40 -10.95
C LYS A 74 -2.69 10.87 -12.20
N GLU A 75 -2.26 9.72 -12.69
CA GLU A 75 -2.73 9.14 -13.96
C GLU A 75 -3.97 8.26 -13.83
N THR A 76 -4.24 7.74 -12.63
CA THR A 76 -5.40 6.85 -12.43
C THR A 76 -6.73 7.59 -12.60
N SER A 77 -7.71 6.90 -13.17
CA SER A 77 -9.11 7.35 -13.20
C SER A 77 -9.91 6.95 -11.96
N ALA A 78 -9.30 6.25 -11.02
CA ALA A 78 -9.95 5.78 -9.80
C ALA A 78 -10.43 6.94 -8.93
N ASN A 79 -11.61 6.79 -8.36
CA ASN A 79 -12.18 7.71 -7.37
C ASN A 79 -11.92 7.25 -5.94
N ASN A 80 -11.53 6.01 -5.76
CA ASN A 80 -11.30 5.39 -4.46
C ASN A 80 -9.90 4.77 -4.41
N ILE A 81 -9.16 5.09 -3.37
CA ILE A 81 -7.87 4.46 -3.07
C ILE A 81 -8.01 3.71 -1.76
N ASN A 82 -7.71 2.41 -1.80
CA ASN A 82 -7.68 1.55 -0.63
C ASN A 82 -6.23 1.19 -0.30
N VAL A 83 -5.85 1.30 0.95
CA VAL A 83 -4.50 0.98 1.42
C VAL A 83 -4.57 -0.12 2.46
N TYR A 84 -3.86 -1.22 2.22
CA TYR A 84 -3.80 -2.35 3.14
C TYR A 84 -2.37 -2.58 3.59
N THR A 85 -2.15 -2.60 4.88
CA THR A 85 -0.84 -2.88 5.48
C THR A 85 -0.96 -3.87 6.64
N MET A 86 0.14 -4.48 7.01
CA MET A 86 0.20 -5.25 8.26
C MET A 86 0.26 -4.30 9.46
N GLU A 87 -0.12 -4.79 10.65
CA GLU A 87 -0.03 -4.02 11.89
C GLU A 87 1.41 -3.96 12.43
N VAL A 88 2.34 -3.52 11.60
CA VAL A 88 3.75 -3.39 11.95
C VAL A 88 4.29 -2.06 11.44
N PRO A 89 5.26 -1.44 12.15
CA PRO A 89 5.74 -0.12 11.78
C PRO A 89 6.32 -0.01 10.39
N CYS A 90 6.98 -1.05 9.87
CA CYS A 90 7.56 -1.02 8.52
C CYS A 90 6.50 -0.85 7.42
N CYS A 91 5.27 -1.25 7.65
CA CYS A 91 4.18 -1.05 6.71
C CYS A 91 3.48 0.30 6.88
N HIS A 92 3.61 0.95 8.04
CA HIS A 92 2.94 2.22 8.33
C HIS A 92 3.37 3.32 7.36
N ALA A 93 4.60 3.31 6.91
CA ALA A 93 5.12 4.28 5.95
C ALA A 93 4.32 4.32 4.65
N ILE A 94 3.71 3.22 4.24
CA ILE A 94 2.88 3.17 3.03
C ILE A 94 1.68 4.11 3.16
N HIS A 95 1.01 4.15 4.31
CA HIS A 95 -0.11 5.07 4.53
C HIS A 95 0.31 6.52 4.38
N MET A 96 1.46 6.88 4.92
CA MET A 96 2.02 8.23 4.80
C MET A 96 2.42 8.57 3.37
N MET A 97 3.02 7.62 2.67
CA MET A 97 3.40 7.78 1.27
C MET A 97 2.18 8.03 0.37
N VAL A 98 1.11 7.28 0.56
CA VAL A 98 -0.11 7.43 -0.22
C VAL A 98 -0.75 8.80 0.04
N GLU A 99 -0.81 9.23 1.29
CA GLU A 99 -1.35 10.53 1.62
C GLU A 99 -0.56 11.67 0.95
N LYS A 100 0.74 11.60 1.07
CA LYS A 100 1.63 12.57 0.40
C LYS A 100 1.48 12.52 -1.11
N ALA A 101 1.35 11.33 -1.69
CA ALA A 101 1.17 11.16 -3.13
C ALA A 101 -0.15 11.76 -3.63
N ILE A 102 -1.23 11.63 -2.87
CA ILE A 102 -2.52 12.24 -3.18
C ILE A 102 -2.39 13.77 -3.19
N ASN A 103 -1.74 14.32 -2.18
CA ASN A 103 -1.51 15.76 -2.08
C ASN A 103 -0.66 16.28 -3.24
N GLU A 104 0.42 15.60 -3.57
CA GLU A 104 1.29 15.96 -4.69
C GLU A 104 0.59 15.85 -6.06
N ALA A 105 -0.32 14.89 -6.20
CA ALA A 105 -1.12 14.74 -7.42
C ALA A 105 -2.24 15.76 -7.55
N GLY A 106 -2.55 16.50 -6.49
CA GLY A 106 -3.62 17.50 -6.49
C GLY A 106 -5.02 16.90 -6.58
N LYS A 107 -5.21 15.68 -6.13
CA LYS A 107 -6.49 14.96 -6.19
C LYS A 107 -7.17 14.87 -4.83
N ASP A 108 -7.44 16.00 -4.23
CA ASP A 108 -8.01 16.09 -2.88
C ASP A 108 -9.41 15.50 -2.73
N ASN A 109 -10.09 15.24 -3.84
CA ASN A 109 -11.43 14.67 -3.87
C ASN A 109 -11.44 13.12 -3.96
N ILE A 110 -10.29 12.47 -3.96
CA ILE A 110 -10.20 11.01 -3.92
C ILE A 110 -10.59 10.50 -2.53
N ASN A 111 -11.46 9.50 -2.49
CA ASN A 111 -11.78 8.79 -1.26
C ASN A 111 -10.65 7.84 -0.89
N LYS A 112 -10.05 8.05 0.26
CA LYS A 112 -8.99 7.19 0.79
C LYS A 112 -9.51 6.35 1.94
N ASN A 113 -9.33 5.04 1.85
CA ASN A 113 -9.68 4.09 2.90
C ASN A 113 -8.41 3.33 3.33
N ASN A 114 -8.07 3.46 4.59
CA ASN A 114 -6.89 2.81 5.16
C ASN A 114 -7.29 1.63 6.02
N TYR A 115 -6.63 0.50 5.81
CA TYR A 115 -6.87 -0.74 6.54
C TYR A 115 -5.57 -1.32 7.06
N ILE A 116 -5.67 -2.04 8.15
CA ILE A 116 -4.59 -2.86 8.68
C ILE A 116 -5.03 -4.31 8.82
N VAL A 117 -4.08 -5.20 8.62
CA VAL A 117 -4.25 -6.64 8.81
C VAL A 117 -3.61 -7.04 10.13
N ARG A 118 -4.40 -7.63 11.03
CA ARG A 118 -3.92 -8.08 12.32
C ARG A 118 -3.00 -9.30 12.16
N VAL A 119 -1.83 -9.24 12.74
CA VAL A 119 -0.84 -10.33 12.67
C VAL A 119 -1.35 -11.59 13.38
N SER A 120 -2.06 -11.43 14.48
CA SER A 120 -2.53 -12.56 15.28
C SER A 120 -3.72 -13.33 14.69
N SER A 121 -4.58 -12.65 13.92
CA SER A 121 -5.86 -13.23 13.45
C SER A 121 -6.03 -13.18 11.93
N GLY A 122 -5.27 -12.35 11.23
CA GLY A 122 -5.48 -12.07 9.81
C GLY A 122 -6.71 -11.24 9.52
N GLU A 123 -7.40 -10.72 10.54
CA GLU A 123 -8.56 -9.84 10.37
C GLU A 123 -8.14 -8.49 9.82
N ILE A 124 -8.98 -7.93 8.95
CA ILE A 124 -8.77 -6.61 8.36
C ILE A 124 -9.65 -5.61 9.08
N GLU A 125 -9.03 -4.56 9.59
CA GLU A 125 -9.69 -3.50 10.33
C GLU A 125 -9.35 -2.14 9.73
N PRO A 126 -10.23 -1.12 9.90
CA PRO A 126 -9.87 0.24 9.55
C PRO A 126 -8.64 0.71 10.32
N TYR A 127 -7.71 1.33 9.62
CA TYR A 127 -6.55 1.95 10.26
C TYR A 127 -6.99 3.19 11.05
N LYS A 128 -6.57 3.26 12.31
CA LYS A 128 -6.80 4.41 13.19
C LYS A 128 -5.48 4.91 13.76
N PRO A 129 -5.33 6.22 14.00
CA PRO A 129 -4.17 6.74 14.69
C PRO A 129 -3.97 6.05 16.06
N GLY A 130 -2.72 5.71 16.39
CA GLY A 130 -2.37 5.03 17.64
C GLY A 130 -2.47 3.51 17.62
N VAL A 131 -2.86 2.90 16.53
CA VAL A 131 -2.86 1.43 16.38
C VAL A 131 -1.44 0.87 16.45
N ILE A 132 -0.47 1.62 15.95
CA ILE A 132 0.96 1.27 16.05
C ILE A 132 1.56 2.18 17.12
N ASP A 133 1.98 1.59 18.22
CA ASP A 133 2.57 2.31 19.35
C ASP A 133 4.11 2.25 19.37
N ASP A 134 4.71 3.05 20.23
CA ASP A 134 6.17 3.15 20.34
C ASP A 134 6.81 1.81 20.72
N SER A 135 6.12 0.96 21.47
CA SER A 135 6.64 -0.35 21.85
C SER A 135 6.76 -1.29 20.67
N MET A 136 5.85 -1.19 19.71
CA MET A 136 5.91 -1.95 18.47
C MET A 136 7.06 -1.47 17.58
N ILE A 137 7.26 -0.16 17.53
CA ILE A 137 8.38 0.45 16.79
C ILE A 137 9.72 -0.02 17.36
N ASP A 138 9.86 -0.04 18.69
CA ASP A 138 11.08 -0.49 19.36
C ASP A 138 11.36 -1.97 19.13
N LYS A 139 10.33 -2.80 19.16
CA LYS A 139 10.47 -4.24 18.87
C LYS A 139 10.95 -4.46 17.46
N GLU A 140 10.39 -3.74 16.50
CA GLU A 140 10.76 -3.89 15.11
C GLU A 140 12.19 -3.42 14.83
N ARG A 141 12.62 -2.30 15.43
CA ARG A 141 14.01 -1.85 15.36
C ARG A 141 14.98 -2.91 15.87
N LYS A 142 14.62 -3.64 16.91
CA LYS A 142 15.43 -4.73 17.45
C LYS A 142 15.49 -5.93 16.52
N VAL A 143 14.38 -6.28 15.87
CA VAL A 143 14.30 -7.43 14.98
C VAL A 143 15.04 -7.20 13.66
N HIS A 144 14.85 -6.04 13.07
CA HIS A 144 15.51 -5.69 11.81
C HIS A 144 16.93 -5.15 11.98
N GLY A 145 17.37 -5.09 13.20
CA GLY A 145 18.72 -4.80 13.69
C GLY A 145 19.56 -3.87 12.84
N HIS A 146 19.95 -2.74 13.39
CA HIS A 146 21.16 -2.04 12.95
C HIS A 146 21.29 -1.69 11.46
N GLY A 147 20.22 -1.30 10.85
CA GLY A 147 20.32 -0.50 9.64
C GLY A 147 21.16 0.71 9.98
N HIS A 148 22.33 0.80 9.40
CA HIS A 148 23.19 1.95 9.55
C HIS A 148 22.37 3.22 9.28
N GLY A 149 22.09 3.99 10.35
CA GLY A 149 22.04 5.43 10.35
C GLY A 149 21.23 6.19 9.31
N ASN A 150 20.30 5.55 8.62
CA ASN A 150 19.31 6.28 7.86
C ASN A 150 17.97 6.07 8.53
N ASP A 151 17.47 7.14 9.12
CA ASP A 151 16.20 7.23 9.82
C ASP A 151 14.98 7.01 8.90
N HIS A 152 15.05 5.99 8.07
CA HIS A 152 13.89 5.50 7.32
C HIS A 152 13.32 4.32 8.10
N ALA A 153 12.83 4.63 9.28
CA ALA A 153 11.98 3.71 9.99
C ALA A 153 10.72 3.51 9.15
N CYS A 154 10.55 2.32 8.59
CA CYS A 154 9.23 1.91 8.18
C CYS A 154 8.27 2.00 9.35
#